data_6a0381e3413a33461642e229716d6045
#
_entry.id   6a0381e3413a33461642e229716d6045
#
_cell.length_a   1.000
_cell.length_b   1.000
_cell.length_c   1.000
_cell.angle_alpha   90.00
_cell.angle_beta   90.00
_cell.angle_gamma   90.00
#
_symmetry.space_group_name_H-M   'P 1'
#
loop_
_entity.id
_entity.type
_entity.pdbx_description
1 polymer ?
#
loop_
_entity_poly.entity_id
_entity_poly.type
_entity_poly.pdbx_seq_one_letter_code
_entity_poly.pdbx_strand_id
1 'polypeptide(L)'
;MIDLKFLRENPEVVKQNIKNKFQDHKLPLVDEVIELDAEARKTQQEADDLRAKRNQLSKEIGKLMGQGKKDEAEAVKTQVAEGAARLAELEEKEKELQEKVTKIMMTITNIIDPSVPIGKDDSCNVEIEKFGEPVVPDFEIPYHTEIMERFNGIDLDAAGKVAGNGFYYLMGDIARVHSAVLSYARDFMIDRGFTYVVPPFMIRSNVVTGVMSFDEMDAMMYKIEGEDLYLIGTSEHSMIGKFIDTINDEEKLPYTLTSYSPCFRKEKGAHGIEERGVYRIHQFEKQEMIVVCKPEESKMWYDKLWQNTVDLFRSLDIPVRTLECCSGDLADLKVKSCDVEAWSPRQKKYFEVGSCSNLGDAQARRLKIRVKGKDGSKYFAHTLNNTVVAPPRMLIAFLENNLNADGSVNVPVALRPYVGGKEKLIPVK
;
A
#
# COMPACT_ATOMS: atom_id res chain seq x y z
N MET A 1 7.54 6.90 4.92
CA MET A 1 8.75 7.55 5.54
C MET A 1 8.26 8.60 6.49
N ILE A 2 8.74 8.59 7.73
CA ILE A 2 8.45 9.66 8.70
C ILE A 2 9.20 10.95 8.35
N ASP A 3 8.83 12.05 9.01
CA ASP A 3 9.53 13.33 8.87
C ASP A 3 10.92 13.28 9.51
N LEU A 4 11.98 13.64 8.77
CA LEU A 4 13.36 13.65 9.29
C LEU A 4 13.54 14.68 10.40
N LYS A 5 12.86 15.84 10.32
CA LYS A 5 12.89 16.86 11.36
C LYS A 5 12.25 16.33 12.65
N PHE A 6 11.08 15.67 12.52
CA PHE A 6 10.41 15.03 13.64
C PHE A 6 11.33 13.99 14.32
N LEU A 7 11.97 13.10 13.54
CA LEU A 7 12.88 12.09 14.06
C LEU A 7 14.04 12.73 14.83
N ARG A 8 14.64 13.79 14.28
CA ARG A 8 15.75 14.51 14.90
C ARG A 8 15.36 15.21 16.21
N GLU A 9 14.16 15.79 16.26
CA GLU A 9 13.65 16.49 17.43
C GLU A 9 13.07 15.54 18.50
N ASN A 10 12.67 14.32 18.09
CA ASN A 10 11.99 13.34 18.95
C ASN A 10 12.57 11.92 18.80
N PRO A 11 13.89 11.71 18.91
CA PRO A 11 14.50 10.40 18.66
C PRO A 11 13.98 9.31 19.59
N GLU A 12 13.72 9.62 20.85
CA GLU A 12 13.23 8.65 21.84
C GLU A 12 11.78 8.21 21.53
N VAL A 13 10.95 9.07 20.97
CA VAL A 13 9.60 8.71 20.51
C VAL A 13 9.70 7.71 19.36
N VAL A 14 10.61 7.95 18.40
CA VAL A 14 10.84 7.03 17.27
C VAL A 14 11.38 5.68 17.75
N LYS A 15 12.35 5.69 18.66
CA LYS A 15 12.90 4.46 19.26
C LYS A 15 11.84 3.67 20.02
N GLN A 16 10.99 4.36 20.80
CA GLN A 16 9.89 3.70 21.50
C GLN A 16 8.87 3.09 20.52
N ASN A 17 8.55 3.78 19.43
CA ASN A 17 7.69 3.27 18.39
C ASN A 17 8.27 2.00 17.71
N ILE A 18 9.57 1.98 17.44
CA ILE A 18 10.29 0.80 16.91
C ILE A 18 10.16 -0.39 17.89
N LYS A 19 10.34 -0.16 19.19
CA LYS A 19 10.15 -1.18 20.22
C LYS A 19 8.70 -1.68 20.28
N ASN A 20 7.73 -0.76 20.21
CA ASN A 20 6.30 -1.10 20.19
C ASN A 20 5.94 -1.99 18.99
N LYS A 21 6.67 -1.85 17.89
CA LYS A 21 6.53 -2.71 16.69
C LYS A 21 7.40 -3.97 16.71
N PHE A 22 8.10 -4.25 17.81
CA PHE A 22 9.00 -5.41 17.95
C PHE A 22 10.10 -5.48 16.88
N GLN A 23 10.61 -4.31 16.47
CA GLN A 23 11.63 -4.17 15.43
C GLN A 23 12.96 -3.65 16.01
N ASP A 24 13.38 -4.14 17.17
CA ASP A 24 14.56 -3.65 17.92
C ASP A 24 15.84 -3.60 17.09
N HIS A 25 15.97 -4.44 16.07
CA HIS A 25 17.07 -4.42 15.12
C HIS A 25 17.21 -3.10 14.34
N LYS A 26 16.14 -2.28 14.29
CA LYS A 26 16.15 -0.96 13.63
C LYS A 26 16.54 0.18 14.57
N LEU A 27 16.68 -0.05 15.88
CA LEU A 27 17.03 1.00 16.85
C LEU A 27 18.33 1.75 16.51
N PRO A 28 19.43 1.07 16.09
CA PRO A 28 20.67 1.77 15.73
C PRO A 28 20.51 2.74 14.55
N LEU A 29 19.56 2.50 13.66
CA LEU A 29 19.32 3.33 12.49
C LEU A 29 18.88 4.75 12.84
N VAL A 30 18.25 4.93 14.01
CA VAL A 30 17.79 6.26 14.48
C VAL A 30 19.00 7.15 14.79
N ASP A 31 19.99 6.64 15.49
CA ASP A 31 21.21 7.40 15.83
C ASP A 31 22.06 7.61 14.58
N GLU A 32 22.23 6.57 13.74
CA GLU A 32 22.96 6.65 12.48
C GLU A 32 22.41 7.73 11.53
N VAL A 33 21.08 7.79 11.36
CA VAL A 33 20.49 8.82 10.49
C VAL A 33 20.65 10.23 11.03
N ILE A 34 20.62 10.41 12.35
CA ILE A 34 20.87 11.72 13.00
C ILE A 34 22.30 12.18 12.74
N GLU A 35 23.27 11.29 12.88
CA GLU A 35 24.69 11.58 12.62
C GLU A 35 24.92 11.93 11.14
N LEU A 36 24.39 11.13 10.22
CA LEU A 36 24.49 11.38 8.79
C LEU A 36 23.79 12.69 8.36
N ASP A 37 22.62 13.00 8.93
CA ASP A 37 21.92 14.26 8.68
C ASP A 37 22.73 15.47 9.20
N ALA A 38 23.36 15.34 10.37
CA ALA A 38 24.22 16.39 10.90
C ALA A 38 25.44 16.63 10.00
N GLU A 39 26.07 15.56 9.50
CA GLU A 39 27.18 15.65 8.54
C GLU A 39 26.73 16.25 7.21
N ALA A 40 25.57 15.83 6.69
CA ALA A 40 25.00 16.37 5.44
C ALA A 40 24.75 17.86 5.54
N ARG A 41 24.14 18.33 6.64
CA ARG A 41 23.90 19.77 6.87
C ARG A 41 25.19 20.57 7.00
N LYS A 42 26.21 20.03 7.67
CA LYS A 42 27.53 20.66 7.75
C LYS A 42 28.20 20.76 6.38
N THR A 43 28.14 19.69 5.58
CA THR A 43 28.67 19.65 4.22
C THR A 43 27.96 20.64 3.30
N GLN A 44 26.63 20.72 3.39
CA GLN A 44 25.82 21.69 2.67
C GLN A 44 26.18 23.12 3.05
N GLN A 45 26.34 23.44 4.34
CA GLN A 45 26.73 24.76 4.79
C GLN A 45 28.09 25.18 4.22
N GLU A 46 29.09 24.28 4.24
CA GLU A 46 30.42 24.54 3.67
C GLU A 46 30.32 24.79 2.14
N ALA A 47 29.51 24.01 1.44
CA ALA A 47 29.27 24.19 0.02
C ALA A 47 28.59 25.54 -0.30
N ASP A 48 27.59 25.93 0.51
CA ASP A 48 26.88 27.21 0.33
C ASP A 48 27.80 28.41 0.61
N ASP A 49 28.68 28.32 1.61
CA ASP A 49 29.69 29.34 1.90
C ASP A 49 30.69 29.50 0.74
N LEU A 50 31.12 28.38 0.14
CA LEU A 50 31.97 28.40 -1.05
C LEU A 50 31.26 28.94 -2.28
N ARG A 51 29.99 28.64 -2.48
CA ARG A 51 29.17 29.22 -3.55
C ARG A 51 29.04 30.74 -3.40
N ALA A 52 28.79 31.21 -2.18
CA ALA A 52 28.72 32.65 -1.87
C ALA A 52 30.07 33.33 -2.14
N LYS A 53 31.20 32.73 -1.66
CA LYS A 53 32.55 33.23 -1.90
C LYS A 53 32.90 33.27 -3.39
N ARG A 54 32.59 32.21 -4.15
CA ARG A 54 32.78 32.16 -5.60
C ARG A 54 32.04 33.31 -6.31
N ASN A 55 30.78 33.57 -5.94
CA ASN A 55 29.98 34.63 -6.51
C ASN A 55 30.56 36.01 -6.20
N GLN A 56 31.11 36.22 -5.00
CA GLN A 56 31.79 37.43 -4.60
C GLN A 56 33.08 37.66 -5.43
N LEU A 57 33.94 36.64 -5.49
CA LEU A 57 35.21 36.67 -6.25
C LEU A 57 34.94 36.86 -7.75
N SER A 58 33.90 36.30 -8.30
CA SER A 58 33.52 36.52 -9.73
C SER A 58 33.15 37.96 -10.01
N LYS A 59 32.46 38.63 -9.07
CA LYS A 59 32.17 40.08 -9.17
C LYS A 59 33.47 40.91 -9.06
N GLU A 60 34.40 40.51 -8.20
CA GLU A 60 35.69 41.18 -8.04
C GLU A 60 36.57 41.07 -9.29
N ILE A 61 36.62 39.90 -9.93
CA ILE A 61 37.31 39.69 -11.21
C ILE A 61 36.76 40.68 -12.26
N GLY A 62 35.41 40.78 -12.38
CA GLY A 62 34.77 41.73 -13.29
C GLY A 62 35.18 43.17 -13.04
N LYS A 63 35.28 43.59 -11.77
CA LYS A 63 35.70 44.94 -11.38
C LYS A 63 37.17 45.19 -11.70
N LEU A 64 38.07 44.24 -11.33
CA LEU A 64 39.51 44.34 -11.62
C LEU A 64 39.80 44.36 -13.12
N MET A 65 39.12 43.57 -13.91
CA MET A 65 39.24 43.58 -15.37
C MET A 65 38.79 44.93 -15.96
N GLY A 66 37.68 45.48 -15.46
CA GLY A 66 37.21 46.82 -15.85
C GLY A 66 38.18 47.97 -15.50
N GLN A 67 39.01 47.77 -14.48
CA GLN A 67 40.07 48.71 -14.06
C GLN A 67 41.41 48.47 -14.75
N GLY A 68 41.53 47.49 -15.64
CA GLY A 68 42.76 47.12 -16.33
C GLY A 68 43.80 46.37 -15.51
N LYS A 69 43.46 45.92 -14.27
CA LYS A 69 44.32 45.20 -13.31
C LYS A 69 44.35 43.71 -13.59
N LYS A 70 44.95 43.33 -14.70
CA LYS A 70 44.93 41.95 -15.21
C LYS A 70 45.62 40.93 -14.28
N ASP A 71 46.77 41.32 -13.68
CA ASP A 71 47.53 40.41 -12.80
C ASP A 71 46.76 40.12 -11.48
N GLU A 72 46.14 41.15 -10.89
CA GLU A 72 45.29 40.99 -9.72
C GLU A 72 44.06 40.11 -10.05
N ALA A 73 43.44 40.31 -11.23
CA ALA A 73 42.31 39.52 -11.69
C ALA A 73 42.70 38.03 -11.88
N GLU A 74 43.90 37.74 -12.36
CA GLU A 74 44.40 36.38 -12.57
C GLU A 74 44.65 35.65 -11.24
N ALA A 75 45.19 36.35 -10.22
CA ALA A 75 45.31 35.81 -8.86
C ALA A 75 43.95 35.44 -8.26
N VAL A 76 42.93 36.29 -8.46
CA VAL A 76 41.55 35.97 -8.00
C VAL A 76 40.95 34.83 -8.78
N LYS A 77 41.20 34.68 -10.06
CA LYS A 77 40.77 33.49 -10.86
C LYS A 77 41.35 32.19 -10.32
N THR A 78 42.63 32.20 -9.91
CA THR A 78 43.26 31.01 -9.29
C THR A 78 42.50 30.59 -8.02
N GLN A 79 42.17 31.55 -7.15
CA GLN A 79 41.36 31.28 -5.97
C GLN A 79 39.96 30.71 -6.29
N VAL A 80 39.32 31.19 -7.35
CA VAL A 80 38.05 30.63 -7.83
C VAL A 80 38.23 29.23 -8.34
N ALA A 81 39.32 28.91 -9.04
CA ALA A 81 39.59 27.56 -9.53
C ALA A 81 39.85 26.55 -8.38
N GLU A 82 40.63 26.96 -7.37
CA GLU A 82 40.86 26.13 -6.17
C GLU A 82 39.54 25.87 -5.39
N GLY A 83 38.73 26.90 -5.22
CA GLY A 83 37.39 26.79 -4.59
C GLY A 83 36.44 25.90 -5.38
N ALA A 84 36.53 25.89 -6.71
CA ALA A 84 35.67 25.07 -7.57
C ALA A 84 35.91 23.56 -7.38
N ALA A 85 37.17 23.13 -7.24
CA ALA A 85 37.52 21.73 -6.99
C ALA A 85 36.91 21.25 -5.64
N ARG A 86 37.12 22.04 -4.58
CA ARG A 86 36.57 21.74 -3.26
C ARG A 86 35.03 21.71 -3.25
N LEU A 87 34.38 22.64 -3.98
CA LEU A 87 32.94 22.67 -4.11
C LEU A 87 32.42 21.41 -4.77
N ALA A 88 33.04 20.92 -5.85
CA ALA A 88 32.68 19.68 -6.50
C ALA A 88 32.77 18.45 -5.58
N GLU A 89 33.83 18.36 -4.78
CA GLU A 89 33.97 17.31 -3.76
C GLU A 89 32.84 17.36 -2.71
N LEU A 90 32.48 18.55 -2.25
CA LEU A 90 31.40 18.72 -1.27
C LEU A 90 30.03 18.39 -1.85
N GLU A 91 29.78 18.76 -3.10
CA GLU A 91 28.53 18.46 -3.80
C GLU A 91 28.34 16.94 -3.98
N GLU A 92 29.40 16.21 -4.33
CA GLU A 92 29.34 14.75 -4.41
C GLU A 92 29.14 14.12 -3.03
N LYS A 93 29.88 14.57 -2.02
CA LYS A 93 29.71 14.12 -0.63
C LYS A 93 28.29 14.40 -0.11
N GLU A 94 27.75 15.58 -0.34
CA GLU A 94 26.38 15.95 0.03
C GLU A 94 25.37 14.97 -0.59
N LYS A 95 25.50 14.68 -1.88
CA LYS A 95 24.66 13.73 -2.58
C LYS A 95 24.73 12.33 -1.96
N GLU A 96 25.94 11.81 -1.72
CA GLU A 96 26.12 10.50 -1.08
C GLU A 96 25.48 10.43 0.30
N LEU A 97 25.66 11.48 1.11
CA LEU A 97 25.07 11.55 2.45
C LEU A 97 23.55 11.59 2.39
N GLN A 98 22.98 12.37 1.48
CA GLN A 98 21.53 12.45 1.29
C GLN A 98 20.93 11.12 0.80
N GLU A 99 21.62 10.41 -0.08
CA GLU A 99 21.20 9.07 -0.50
C GLU A 99 21.19 8.07 0.67
N LYS A 100 22.23 8.09 1.53
CA LYS A 100 22.30 7.25 2.73
C LYS A 100 21.19 7.59 3.73
N VAL A 101 21.00 8.88 4.04
CA VAL A 101 19.92 9.36 4.91
C VAL A 101 18.57 8.90 4.38
N THR A 102 18.31 9.08 3.09
CA THR A 102 17.04 8.69 2.47
C THR A 102 16.81 7.18 2.59
N LYS A 103 17.83 6.36 2.32
CA LYS A 103 17.73 4.89 2.42
C LYS A 103 17.38 4.44 3.84
N ILE A 104 18.04 5.01 4.85
CA ILE A 104 17.74 4.69 6.26
C ILE A 104 16.34 5.16 6.62
N MET A 105 15.96 6.38 6.27
CA MET A 105 14.63 6.91 6.52
C MET A 105 13.51 6.09 5.86
N MET A 106 13.77 5.47 4.71
CA MET A 106 12.83 4.55 4.07
C MET A 106 12.75 3.18 4.75
N THR A 107 13.72 2.83 5.60
CA THR A 107 13.74 1.60 6.39
C THR A 107 13.09 1.77 7.77
N ILE A 108 13.14 2.98 8.34
CA ILE A 108 12.51 3.28 9.62
C ILE A 108 10.98 3.24 9.46
N THR A 109 10.33 2.51 10.37
CA THR A 109 8.87 2.33 10.38
C THR A 109 8.11 3.62 10.68
N ASN A 110 6.88 3.74 10.19
CA ASN A 110 6.00 4.86 10.48
C ASN A 110 5.57 4.87 11.96
N ILE A 111 5.20 6.04 12.46
CA ILE A 111 4.67 6.19 13.83
C ILE A 111 3.23 5.64 13.84
N ILE A 112 2.97 4.69 14.71
CA ILE A 112 1.63 4.11 14.88
C ILE A 112 0.69 5.06 15.62
N ASP A 113 -0.61 4.95 15.30
CA ASP A 113 -1.65 5.68 16.03
C ASP A 113 -1.69 5.23 17.50
N PRO A 114 -1.87 6.15 18.46
CA PRO A 114 -1.92 5.79 19.89
C PRO A 114 -3.02 4.76 20.27
N SER A 115 -4.04 4.61 19.44
CA SER A 115 -5.12 3.63 19.65
C SER A 115 -4.76 2.21 19.20
N VAL A 116 -3.63 2.01 18.52
CA VAL A 116 -3.18 0.69 18.05
C VAL A 116 -2.82 -0.19 19.25
N PRO A 117 -3.40 -1.39 19.39
CA PRO A 117 -3.04 -2.31 20.47
C PRO A 117 -1.59 -2.76 20.32
N ILE A 118 -0.88 -2.81 21.43
CA ILE A 118 0.51 -3.31 21.45
C ILE A 118 0.49 -4.82 21.54
N GLY A 119 1.06 -5.49 20.55
CA GLY A 119 1.13 -6.94 20.44
C GLY A 119 2.20 -7.39 19.47
N LYS A 120 2.71 -8.59 19.62
CA LYS A 120 3.88 -9.10 18.91
C LYS A 120 3.58 -9.50 17.46
N ASP A 121 2.44 -10.11 17.24
CA ASP A 121 2.03 -10.70 15.95
C ASP A 121 0.49 -10.74 15.84
N ASP A 122 -0.02 -11.27 14.74
CA ASP A 122 -1.44 -11.34 14.39
C ASP A 122 -2.33 -12.02 15.49
N SER A 123 -1.75 -12.89 16.32
CA SER A 123 -2.48 -13.50 17.44
C SER A 123 -2.92 -12.48 18.51
N CYS A 124 -2.31 -11.29 18.50
CA CYS A 124 -2.60 -10.18 19.39
C CYS A 124 -3.59 -9.16 18.79
N ASN A 125 -4.10 -9.41 17.58
CA ASN A 125 -5.10 -8.55 16.96
C ASN A 125 -6.41 -8.58 17.75
N VAL A 126 -7.12 -7.46 17.81
CA VAL A 126 -8.28 -7.27 18.68
C VAL A 126 -9.56 -7.21 17.86
N GLU A 127 -10.50 -8.15 18.14
CA GLU A 127 -11.85 -8.09 17.58
C GLU A 127 -12.58 -6.84 18.06
N ILE A 128 -13.07 -6.03 17.12
CA ILE A 128 -13.80 -4.80 17.43
C ILE A 128 -15.32 -5.03 17.40
N GLU A 129 -15.84 -5.58 16.29
CA GLU A 129 -17.27 -5.73 16.10
C GLU A 129 -17.58 -6.90 15.15
N LYS A 130 -18.74 -7.52 15.36
CA LYS A 130 -19.32 -8.54 14.47
C LYS A 130 -20.56 -8.01 13.81
N PHE A 131 -20.72 -8.34 12.53
CA PHE A 131 -21.85 -7.93 11.70
C PHE A 131 -22.52 -9.15 11.09
N GLY A 132 -23.76 -9.40 11.47
CA GLY A 132 -24.51 -10.58 11.08
C GLY A 132 -24.22 -11.80 11.97
N GLU A 133 -25.18 -12.71 12.02
CA GLU A 133 -25.08 -13.92 12.84
C GLU A 133 -24.38 -15.03 12.08
N PRO A 134 -23.29 -15.61 12.63
CA PRO A 134 -22.65 -16.77 12.05
C PRO A 134 -23.57 -17.99 12.11
N VAL A 135 -23.77 -18.64 10.98
CA VAL A 135 -24.59 -19.84 10.88
C VAL A 135 -23.70 -21.04 10.53
N VAL A 136 -23.93 -22.17 11.20
CA VAL A 136 -23.35 -23.46 10.83
C VAL A 136 -24.51 -24.36 10.44
N PRO A 137 -24.60 -24.81 9.16
CA PRO A 137 -25.65 -25.71 8.76
C PRO A 137 -25.52 -27.09 9.41
N ASP A 138 -26.59 -27.88 9.34
CA ASP A 138 -26.66 -29.26 9.91
C ASP A 138 -26.08 -30.32 8.97
N PHE A 139 -25.48 -29.91 7.84
CA PHE A 139 -24.79 -30.75 6.87
C PHE A 139 -23.32 -30.39 6.75
N GLU A 140 -22.51 -31.33 6.29
CA GLU A 140 -21.08 -31.12 6.06
C GLU A 140 -20.85 -30.23 4.83
N ILE A 141 -20.07 -29.16 5.00
CA ILE A 141 -19.65 -28.28 3.91
C ILE A 141 -18.33 -28.81 3.34
N PRO A 142 -18.28 -29.20 2.07
CA PRO A 142 -17.05 -29.62 1.41
C PRO A 142 -16.02 -28.51 1.31
N TYR A 143 -14.79 -28.86 1.00
CA TYR A 143 -13.76 -27.86 0.71
C TYR A 143 -14.18 -27.05 -0.55
N HIS A 144 -13.81 -25.76 -0.58
CA HIS A 144 -14.31 -24.87 -1.65
C HIS A 144 -13.99 -25.35 -3.07
N THR A 145 -12.83 -26.00 -3.28
CA THR A 145 -12.52 -26.59 -4.61
C THR A 145 -13.44 -27.73 -4.97
N GLU A 146 -13.82 -28.57 -4.01
CA GLU A 146 -14.78 -29.66 -4.25
C GLU A 146 -16.16 -29.12 -4.61
N ILE A 147 -16.58 -28.02 -3.96
CA ILE A 147 -17.83 -27.33 -4.35
C ILE A 147 -17.71 -26.84 -5.78
N MET A 148 -16.61 -26.14 -6.13
CA MET A 148 -16.39 -25.60 -7.49
C MET A 148 -16.32 -26.72 -8.56
N GLU A 149 -15.72 -27.87 -8.22
CA GLU A 149 -15.64 -29.05 -9.12
C GLU A 149 -17.01 -29.62 -9.46
N ARG A 150 -17.98 -29.60 -8.52
CA ARG A 150 -19.37 -30.02 -8.77
C ARG A 150 -20.08 -29.16 -9.84
N PHE A 151 -19.60 -27.93 -10.03
CA PHE A 151 -20.05 -27.01 -11.08
C PHE A 151 -19.21 -27.10 -12.36
N ASN A 152 -18.24 -27.99 -12.49
CA ASN A 152 -17.14 -27.93 -13.47
C ASN A 152 -16.50 -26.54 -13.52
N GLY A 153 -16.39 -25.90 -12.39
CA GLY A 153 -16.08 -24.47 -12.26
C GLY A 153 -14.62 -24.14 -12.00
N ILE A 154 -13.75 -25.15 -11.81
CA ILE A 154 -12.32 -24.95 -11.53
C ILE A 154 -11.48 -26.05 -12.17
N ASP A 155 -10.29 -25.71 -12.67
CA ASP A 155 -9.29 -26.67 -13.15
C ASP A 155 -7.89 -26.21 -12.68
N LEU A 156 -7.45 -26.80 -11.58
CA LEU A 156 -6.13 -26.55 -10.99
C LEU A 156 -5.03 -27.36 -11.69
N ASP A 157 -5.35 -28.54 -12.24
CA ASP A 157 -4.39 -29.39 -12.93
C ASP A 157 -3.93 -28.76 -14.24
N ALA A 158 -4.86 -28.22 -15.04
CA ALA A 158 -4.52 -27.47 -16.24
C ALA A 158 -3.72 -26.20 -15.91
N ALA A 159 -4.09 -25.47 -14.85
CA ALA A 159 -3.36 -24.30 -14.41
C ALA A 159 -1.91 -24.65 -13.99
N GLY A 160 -1.74 -25.76 -13.26
CA GLY A 160 -0.42 -26.26 -12.87
C GLY A 160 0.49 -26.56 -14.06
N LYS A 161 -0.06 -27.10 -15.16
CA LYS A 161 0.70 -27.37 -16.41
C LYS A 161 1.07 -26.09 -17.15
N VAL A 162 0.23 -25.05 -17.09
CA VAL A 162 0.44 -23.80 -17.87
C VAL A 162 1.30 -22.80 -17.11
N ALA A 163 1.08 -22.62 -15.82
CA ALA A 163 1.66 -21.53 -15.04
C ALA A 163 2.33 -21.99 -13.73
N GLY A 164 2.15 -23.24 -13.34
CA GLY A 164 2.60 -23.76 -12.05
C GLY A 164 1.53 -23.72 -10.96
N ASN A 165 1.90 -24.11 -9.76
CA ASN A 165 0.99 -24.06 -8.60
C ASN A 165 0.68 -22.61 -8.21
N GLY A 166 -0.47 -22.38 -7.58
CA GLY A 166 -0.89 -21.03 -7.18
C GLY A 166 -1.57 -20.24 -8.29
N PHE A 167 -1.99 -20.90 -9.37
CA PHE A 167 -2.83 -20.37 -10.44
C PHE A 167 -4.08 -21.22 -10.59
N TYR A 168 -5.07 -20.72 -11.32
CA TYR A 168 -6.35 -21.41 -11.52
C TYR A 168 -6.95 -21.12 -12.90
N TYR A 169 -7.79 -22.02 -13.37
CA TYR A 169 -8.83 -21.71 -14.33
C TYR A 169 -10.17 -21.73 -13.60
N LEU A 170 -10.94 -20.67 -13.73
CA LEU A 170 -12.35 -20.66 -13.34
C LEU A 170 -13.23 -20.78 -14.60
N MET A 171 -14.34 -21.51 -14.49
CA MET A 171 -15.20 -21.83 -15.62
C MET A 171 -16.68 -21.76 -15.25
N GLY A 172 -17.53 -21.65 -16.25
CA GLY A 172 -18.99 -21.75 -16.09
C GLY A 172 -19.57 -20.74 -15.10
N ASP A 173 -20.48 -21.23 -14.28
CA ASP A 173 -21.15 -20.38 -13.27
C ASP A 173 -20.20 -19.83 -12.20
N ILE A 174 -19.13 -20.55 -11.86
CA ILE A 174 -18.11 -20.06 -10.90
C ILE A 174 -17.36 -18.87 -11.48
N ALA A 175 -16.92 -18.93 -12.75
CA ALA A 175 -16.28 -17.80 -13.42
C ALA A 175 -17.25 -16.61 -13.56
N ARG A 176 -18.54 -16.90 -13.79
CA ARG A 176 -19.57 -15.87 -13.87
C ARG A 176 -19.77 -15.16 -12.54
N VAL A 177 -19.83 -15.90 -11.43
CA VAL A 177 -19.92 -15.30 -10.07
C VAL A 177 -18.68 -14.47 -9.75
N HIS A 178 -17.49 -14.96 -10.10
CA HIS A 178 -16.26 -14.20 -9.95
C HIS A 178 -16.34 -12.83 -10.64
N SER A 179 -16.75 -12.78 -11.90
CA SER A 179 -16.91 -11.51 -12.64
C SER A 179 -18.09 -10.68 -12.12
N ALA A 180 -19.17 -11.31 -11.68
CA ALA A 180 -20.34 -10.65 -11.11
C ALA A 180 -20.01 -9.91 -9.80
N VAL A 181 -19.23 -10.52 -8.92
CA VAL A 181 -18.79 -9.91 -7.66
C VAL A 181 -17.95 -8.66 -7.91
N LEU A 182 -17.04 -8.69 -8.89
CA LEU A 182 -16.25 -7.53 -9.28
C LEU A 182 -17.10 -6.40 -9.88
N SER A 183 -18.05 -6.76 -10.75
CA SER A 183 -18.95 -5.78 -11.37
C SER A 183 -19.86 -5.14 -10.32
N TYR A 184 -20.42 -5.93 -9.42
CA TYR A 184 -21.21 -5.45 -8.29
C TYR A 184 -20.39 -4.52 -7.38
N ALA A 185 -19.19 -4.92 -7.01
CA ALA A 185 -18.31 -4.11 -6.14
C ALA A 185 -17.93 -2.78 -6.78
N ARG A 186 -17.69 -2.74 -8.09
CA ARG A 186 -17.45 -1.50 -8.83
C ARG A 186 -18.65 -0.57 -8.72
N ASP A 187 -19.84 -1.05 -9.06
CA ASP A 187 -21.07 -0.25 -9.08
C ASP A 187 -21.42 0.21 -7.65
N PHE A 188 -21.28 -0.67 -6.67
CA PHE A 188 -21.44 -0.37 -5.25
C PHE A 188 -20.56 0.81 -4.77
N MET A 189 -19.31 0.88 -5.25
CA MET A 189 -18.42 2.00 -4.90
C MET A 189 -18.73 3.28 -5.68
N ILE A 190 -19.13 3.17 -6.94
CA ILE A 190 -19.57 4.32 -7.74
C ILE A 190 -20.80 4.97 -7.09
N ASP A 191 -21.77 4.17 -6.65
CA ASP A 191 -22.98 4.65 -5.96
C ASP A 191 -22.67 5.33 -4.61
N ARG A 192 -21.52 5.05 -4.03
CA ARG A 192 -20.99 5.70 -2.80
C ARG A 192 -20.11 6.92 -3.09
N GLY A 193 -20.07 7.38 -4.33
CA GLY A 193 -19.36 8.61 -4.74
C GLY A 193 -17.89 8.43 -5.03
N PHE A 194 -17.40 7.19 -5.19
CA PHE A 194 -16.02 6.94 -5.62
C PHE A 194 -15.90 7.03 -7.14
N THR A 195 -14.86 7.70 -7.61
CA THR A 195 -14.54 7.74 -9.04
C THR A 195 -13.88 6.43 -9.47
N TYR A 196 -14.48 5.74 -10.46
CA TYR A 196 -13.91 4.54 -11.03
C TYR A 196 -12.72 4.85 -11.94
N VAL A 197 -11.61 4.13 -11.74
CA VAL A 197 -10.36 4.31 -12.48
C VAL A 197 -9.87 2.97 -13.01
N VAL A 198 -9.40 2.93 -14.25
CA VAL A 198 -8.62 1.83 -14.81
C VAL A 198 -7.15 2.26 -14.84
N PRO A 199 -6.32 1.76 -13.92
CA PRO A 199 -4.94 2.18 -13.77
C PRO A 199 -3.99 1.34 -14.62
N PRO A 200 -2.73 1.76 -14.84
CA PRO A 200 -1.68 0.89 -15.33
C PRO A 200 -1.45 -0.31 -14.40
N PHE A 201 -1.24 -1.50 -14.97
CA PHE A 201 -0.97 -2.73 -14.19
C PHE A 201 0.52 -3.04 -14.03
N MET A 202 1.37 -2.18 -14.58
CA MET A 202 2.81 -2.18 -14.40
C MET A 202 3.27 -0.79 -13.96
N ILE A 203 4.21 -0.73 -13.02
CA ILE A 203 4.70 0.51 -12.43
C ILE A 203 6.23 0.50 -12.35
N ARG A 204 6.84 1.68 -12.32
CA ARG A 204 8.29 1.86 -12.20
C ARG A 204 8.78 1.68 -10.76
N SER A 205 10.07 1.42 -10.60
CA SER A 205 10.72 1.23 -9.31
C SER A 205 10.52 2.39 -8.33
N ASN A 206 10.51 3.64 -8.81
CA ASN A 206 10.30 4.82 -7.99
C ASN A 206 8.87 4.89 -7.40
N VAL A 207 7.88 4.31 -8.07
CA VAL A 207 6.52 4.17 -7.54
C VAL A 207 6.48 3.03 -6.53
N VAL A 208 7.08 1.86 -6.86
CA VAL A 208 7.14 0.70 -5.95
C VAL A 208 7.72 1.10 -4.61
N THR A 209 8.90 1.71 -4.59
CA THR A 209 9.58 2.14 -3.35
C THR A 209 8.85 3.28 -2.64
N GLY A 210 7.95 3.97 -3.32
CA GLY A 210 7.08 4.99 -2.72
C GLY A 210 5.90 4.41 -1.95
N VAL A 211 5.37 3.26 -2.37
CA VAL A 211 4.11 2.70 -1.83
C VAL A 211 4.30 1.56 -0.84
N MET A 212 5.47 0.92 -0.80
CA MET A 212 5.76 -0.20 0.10
C MET A 212 7.18 -0.15 0.67
N SER A 213 7.45 -1.00 1.66
CA SER A 213 8.81 -1.21 2.18
C SER A 213 9.67 -2.04 1.22
N PHE A 214 10.98 -2.05 1.43
CA PHE A 214 11.89 -2.87 0.64
C PHE A 214 11.67 -4.37 0.85
N ASP A 215 11.34 -4.78 2.08
CA ASP A 215 11.05 -6.18 2.42
C ASP A 215 9.77 -6.67 1.73
N GLU A 216 8.71 -5.85 1.76
CA GLU A 216 7.46 -6.14 1.03
C GLU A 216 7.70 -6.21 -0.48
N MET A 217 8.54 -5.32 -1.04
CA MET A 217 8.89 -5.34 -2.47
C MET A 217 9.55 -6.67 -2.87
N ASP A 218 10.54 -7.15 -2.11
CA ASP A 218 11.22 -8.42 -2.40
C ASP A 218 10.29 -9.62 -2.27
N ALA A 219 9.44 -9.63 -1.23
CA ALA A 219 8.52 -10.72 -0.96
C ALA A 219 7.36 -10.81 -1.97
N MET A 220 6.91 -9.66 -2.52
CA MET A 220 5.67 -9.58 -3.29
C MET A 220 5.86 -9.37 -4.79
N MET A 221 6.79 -8.48 -5.22
CA MET A 221 6.74 -7.91 -6.56
C MET A 221 7.42 -8.77 -7.62
N TYR A 222 6.73 -9.01 -8.75
CA TYR A 222 7.34 -9.51 -9.98
C TYR A 222 7.94 -8.35 -10.77
N LYS A 223 9.21 -8.49 -11.16
CA LYS A 223 9.91 -7.53 -12.03
C LYS A 223 9.97 -8.06 -13.45
N ILE A 224 9.77 -7.18 -14.42
CA ILE A 224 9.99 -7.49 -15.84
C ILE A 224 11.49 -7.45 -16.12
N GLU A 225 12.03 -8.51 -16.68
CA GLU A 225 13.44 -8.60 -17.03
C GLU A 225 13.79 -7.59 -18.14
N GLY A 226 14.91 -6.87 -17.95
CA GLY A 226 15.39 -5.85 -18.91
C GLY A 226 14.64 -4.50 -18.86
N GLU A 227 13.62 -4.37 -18.03
CA GLU A 227 12.77 -3.17 -17.92
C GLU A 227 12.75 -2.63 -16.50
N ASP A 228 12.56 -1.30 -16.36
CA ASP A 228 12.19 -0.70 -15.05
C ASP A 228 10.68 -0.76 -14.87
N LEU A 229 10.14 -1.97 -14.90
CA LEU A 229 8.71 -2.23 -14.71
C LEU A 229 8.48 -3.40 -13.75
N TYR A 230 7.45 -3.28 -12.95
CA TYR A 230 6.99 -4.28 -11.99
C TYR A 230 5.49 -4.50 -12.15
N LEU A 231 5.05 -5.75 -12.11
CA LEU A 231 3.62 -6.06 -12.05
C LEU A 231 3.05 -5.63 -10.69
N ILE A 232 1.89 -4.99 -10.68
CA ILE A 232 1.26 -4.52 -9.43
C ILE A 232 0.75 -5.69 -8.59
N GLY A 233 0.94 -5.63 -7.27
CA GLY A 233 0.33 -6.55 -6.31
C GLY A 233 -1.06 -6.11 -5.84
N THR A 234 -1.44 -4.87 -6.17
CA THR A 234 -2.74 -4.23 -5.92
C THR A 234 -2.83 -2.95 -6.75
N SER A 235 -4.04 -2.55 -7.14
CA SER A 235 -4.23 -1.28 -7.84
C SER A 235 -3.90 -0.05 -6.99
N GLU A 236 -3.86 -0.18 -5.65
CA GLU A 236 -3.36 0.87 -4.75
C GLU A 236 -2.03 1.44 -5.23
N HIS A 237 -1.08 0.56 -5.59
CA HIS A 237 0.26 0.97 -6.03
C HIS A 237 0.21 1.97 -7.19
N SER A 238 -0.55 1.63 -8.21
CA SER A 238 -0.69 2.44 -9.41
C SER A 238 -1.52 3.71 -9.15
N MET A 239 -2.56 3.60 -8.33
CA MET A 239 -3.47 4.71 -8.05
C MET A 239 -2.84 5.76 -7.15
N ILE A 240 -2.05 5.36 -6.14
CA ILE A 240 -1.25 6.29 -5.35
C ILE A 240 -0.12 6.87 -6.21
N GLY A 241 0.50 6.04 -7.04
CA GLY A 241 1.52 6.47 -8.02
C GLY A 241 1.04 7.54 -9.02
N LYS A 242 -0.27 7.61 -9.30
CA LYS A 242 -0.88 8.68 -10.11
C LYS A 242 -0.55 10.08 -9.60
N PHE A 243 -0.33 10.22 -8.30
CA PHE A 243 -0.07 11.50 -7.65
C PHE A 243 1.42 11.81 -7.44
N ILE A 244 2.33 10.98 -7.97
CA ILE A 244 3.77 11.20 -7.81
C ILE A 244 4.20 12.60 -8.25
N ASP A 245 4.98 13.26 -7.39
CA ASP A 245 5.56 14.60 -7.61
C ASP A 245 4.52 15.67 -7.98
N THR A 246 3.35 15.63 -7.34
CA THR A 246 2.26 16.59 -7.54
C THR A 246 2.13 17.58 -6.39
N ILE A 247 1.58 18.76 -6.71
CA ILE A 247 1.07 19.73 -5.74
C ILE A 247 -0.43 19.87 -6.03
N ASN A 248 -1.24 19.35 -5.12
CA ASN A 248 -2.70 19.35 -5.26
C ASN A 248 -3.30 20.55 -4.52
N ASP A 249 -4.32 21.18 -5.10
CA ASP A 249 -5.07 22.21 -4.41
C ASP A 249 -5.93 21.58 -3.31
N GLU A 250 -5.90 22.14 -2.11
CA GLU A 250 -6.64 21.65 -0.95
C GLU A 250 -8.16 21.53 -1.21
N GLU A 251 -8.70 22.44 -2.05
CA GLU A 251 -10.13 22.43 -2.40
C GLU A 251 -10.58 21.23 -3.23
N LYS A 252 -9.64 20.50 -3.86
CA LYS A 252 -9.91 19.29 -4.62
C LYS A 252 -9.92 18.02 -3.78
N LEU A 253 -9.47 18.11 -2.52
CA LEU A 253 -9.47 16.98 -1.60
C LEU A 253 -10.86 16.81 -0.94
N PRO A 254 -11.24 15.57 -0.61
CA PRO A 254 -10.51 14.33 -0.84
C PRO A 254 -10.65 13.79 -2.27
N TYR A 255 -9.62 13.09 -2.76
CA TYR A 255 -9.80 12.19 -3.90
C TYR A 255 -10.25 10.82 -3.40
N THR A 256 -11.42 10.39 -3.80
CA THR A 256 -12.01 9.09 -3.50
C THR A 256 -12.07 8.27 -4.77
N LEU A 257 -11.19 7.28 -4.89
CA LEU A 257 -11.02 6.50 -6.12
C LEU A 257 -11.25 5.02 -5.85
N THR A 258 -11.85 4.33 -6.81
CA THR A 258 -11.99 2.88 -6.80
C THR A 258 -11.50 2.30 -8.12
N SER A 259 -10.91 1.12 -8.09
CA SER A 259 -10.36 0.50 -9.31
C SER A 259 -10.40 -1.02 -9.25
N TYR A 260 -10.62 -1.59 -10.41
CA TYR A 260 -10.37 -2.99 -10.69
C TYR A 260 -8.93 -3.18 -11.19
N SER A 261 -8.26 -4.24 -10.74
CA SER A 261 -7.03 -4.70 -11.37
C SER A 261 -6.80 -6.19 -11.19
N PRO A 262 -6.05 -6.84 -12.08
CA PRO A 262 -5.32 -8.04 -11.73
C PRO A 262 -4.26 -7.67 -10.69
N CYS A 263 -3.91 -8.64 -9.85
CA CYS A 263 -2.91 -8.52 -8.81
C CYS A 263 -1.94 -9.70 -8.94
N PHE A 264 -0.64 -9.42 -8.88
CA PHE A 264 0.40 -10.42 -9.02
C PHE A 264 1.29 -10.41 -7.79
N ARG A 265 1.39 -11.55 -7.10
CA ARG A 265 2.19 -11.67 -5.87
C ARG A 265 3.03 -12.93 -5.88
N LYS A 266 4.32 -12.79 -5.54
CA LYS A 266 5.22 -13.94 -5.40
C LYS A 266 4.85 -14.83 -4.22
N GLU A 267 4.14 -14.31 -3.22
CA GLU A 267 3.78 -15.01 -1.98
C GLU A 267 4.99 -15.71 -1.32
N LYS A 268 6.16 -15.08 -1.39
CA LYS A 268 7.42 -15.63 -0.90
C LYS A 268 7.40 -15.73 0.64
N GLY A 269 7.63 -16.92 1.18
CA GLY A 269 7.63 -17.16 2.63
C GLY A 269 6.26 -17.49 3.23
N ALA A 270 5.21 -17.55 2.43
CA ALA A 270 3.92 -18.03 2.89
C ALA A 270 3.89 -19.57 2.97
N HIS A 271 3.62 -20.11 4.15
CA HIS A 271 3.52 -21.54 4.40
C HIS A 271 2.26 -21.84 5.21
N GLY A 272 1.55 -22.94 4.91
CA GLY A 272 0.41 -23.40 5.71
C GLY A 272 -0.61 -24.23 4.94
N ILE A 273 -1.59 -24.77 5.67
CA ILE A 273 -2.69 -25.63 5.16
C ILE A 273 -3.57 -24.89 4.13
N GLU A 274 -3.54 -23.57 4.12
CA GLU A 274 -4.34 -22.71 3.24
C GLU A 274 -3.70 -22.49 1.84
N GLU A 275 -2.60 -23.17 1.54
CA GLU A 275 -1.95 -23.16 0.22
C GLU A 275 -2.78 -23.89 -0.85
N ARG A 276 -3.78 -24.68 -0.44
CA ARG A 276 -4.63 -25.44 -1.34
C ARG A 276 -5.78 -24.58 -1.87
N GLY A 277 -6.09 -24.74 -3.17
CA GLY A 277 -7.23 -24.06 -3.80
C GLY A 277 -6.94 -22.62 -4.19
N VAL A 278 -7.86 -21.70 -3.87
CA VAL A 278 -7.80 -20.29 -4.30
C VAL A 278 -7.58 -19.31 -3.17
N TYR A 279 -7.26 -19.77 -1.96
CA TYR A 279 -7.08 -18.88 -0.81
C TYR A 279 -5.82 -18.02 -0.93
N ARG A 280 -4.69 -18.63 -1.35
CA ARG A 280 -3.39 -17.98 -1.53
C ARG A 280 -2.83 -18.36 -2.89
N ILE A 281 -2.74 -17.37 -3.76
CA ILE A 281 -2.44 -17.54 -5.18
C ILE A 281 -1.57 -16.41 -5.71
N HIS A 282 -0.83 -16.69 -6.80
CA HIS A 282 0.09 -15.74 -7.42
C HIS A 282 -0.58 -14.69 -8.29
N GLN A 283 -1.76 -15.02 -8.83
CA GLN A 283 -2.55 -14.12 -9.67
C GLN A 283 -4.01 -14.15 -9.21
N PHE A 284 -4.56 -12.99 -8.94
CA PHE A 284 -5.97 -12.81 -8.62
C PHE A 284 -6.44 -11.43 -9.10
N GLU A 285 -7.72 -11.16 -8.95
CA GLU A 285 -8.32 -9.89 -9.29
C GLU A 285 -8.90 -9.24 -8.05
N LYS A 286 -8.93 -7.91 -8.04
CA LYS A 286 -9.38 -7.13 -6.88
C LYS A 286 -10.04 -5.83 -7.31
N GLN A 287 -11.14 -5.49 -6.66
CA GLN A 287 -11.67 -4.15 -6.60
C GLN A 287 -11.12 -3.47 -5.34
N GLU A 288 -10.47 -2.34 -5.51
CA GLU A 288 -9.81 -1.57 -4.45
C GLU A 288 -10.46 -0.21 -4.30
N MET A 289 -10.34 0.40 -3.12
CA MET A 289 -10.65 1.79 -2.87
C MET A 289 -9.47 2.50 -2.23
N ILE A 290 -9.17 3.71 -2.70
CA ILE A 290 -8.17 4.58 -2.11
C ILE A 290 -8.73 5.96 -1.82
N VAL A 291 -8.15 6.60 -0.81
CA VAL A 291 -8.44 7.99 -0.47
C VAL A 291 -7.11 8.75 -0.33
N VAL A 292 -7.07 9.93 -0.97
CA VAL A 292 -6.03 10.94 -0.74
C VAL A 292 -6.74 12.13 -0.10
N CYS A 293 -6.39 12.46 1.13
CA CYS A 293 -7.14 13.45 1.92
C CYS A 293 -6.21 14.35 2.76
N LYS A 294 -6.83 15.29 3.45
CA LYS A 294 -6.16 16.10 4.47
C LYS A 294 -5.84 15.25 5.71
N PRO A 295 -4.79 15.61 6.47
CA PRO A 295 -4.42 14.88 7.68
C PRO A 295 -5.57 14.73 8.70
N GLU A 296 -6.33 15.80 8.93
CA GLU A 296 -7.44 15.83 9.87
C GLU A 296 -8.66 14.97 9.47
N GLU A 297 -8.77 14.62 8.18
CA GLU A 297 -9.86 13.79 7.66
C GLU A 297 -9.51 12.29 7.69
N SER A 298 -8.26 11.96 7.96
CA SER A 298 -7.70 10.60 7.83
C SER A 298 -8.45 9.56 8.67
N LYS A 299 -8.78 9.90 9.93
CA LYS A 299 -9.55 9.00 10.81
C LYS A 299 -10.95 8.72 10.29
N MET A 300 -11.67 9.77 9.86
CA MET A 300 -13.02 9.62 9.31
C MET A 300 -13.02 8.72 8.06
N TRP A 301 -12.04 8.91 7.16
CA TRP A 301 -11.92 8.09 5.95
C TRP A 301 -11.54 6.66 6.27
N TYR A 302 -10.67 6.41 7.25
CA TYR A 302 -10.35 5.07 7.73
C TYR A 302 -11.61 4.32 8.16
N ASP A 303 -12.46 4.96 8.97
CA ASP A 303 -13.71 4.36 9.46
C ASP A 303 -14.68 4.08 8.29
N LYS A 304 -14.80 4.98 7.33
CA LYS A 304 -15.64 4.78 6.13
C LYS A 304 -15.14 3.65 5.22
N LEU A 305 -13.83 3.50 5.09
CA LEU A 305 -13.26 2.51 4.18
C LEU A 305 -13.52 1.08 4.66
N TRP A 306 -13.26 0.75 5.92
CA TRP A 306 -13.54 -0.59 6.40
C TRP A 306 -15.06 -0.86 6.45
N GLN A 307 -15.87 0.15 6.76
CA GLN A 307 -17.34 0.02 6.75
C GLN A 307 -17.87 -0.32 5.35
N ASN A 308 -17.31 0.25 4.29
CA ASN A 308 -17.70 -0.08 2.91
C ASN A 308 -17.51 -1.58 2.60
N THR A 309 -16.43 -2.19 3.07
CA THR A 309 -16.21 -3.63 2.88
C THR A 309 -17.22 -4.45 3.70
N VAL A 310 -17.45 -4.07 4.96
CA VAL A 310 -18.49 -4.69 5.80
C VAL A 310 -19.84 -4.64 5.11
N ASP A 311 -20.25 -3.47 4.64
CA ASP A 311 -21.55 -3.27 3.98
C ASP A 311 -21.69 -4.11 2.70
N LEU A 312 -20.60 -4.21 1.89
CA LEU A 312 -20.62 -5.05 0.69
C LEU A 312 -20.85 -6.52 1.06
N PHE A 313 -20.08 -7.07 2.01
CA PHE A 313 -20.25 -8.46 2.42
C PHE A 313 -21.61 -8.71 3.05
N ARG A 314 -22.11 -7.78 3.85
CA ARG A 314 -23.45 -7.86 4.45
C ARG A 314 -24.57 -7.79 3.41
N SER A 315 -24.40 -7.01 2.33
CA SER A 315 -25.35 -7.00 1.21
C SER A 315 -25.42 -8.32 0.43
N LEU A 316 -24.43 -9.18 0.64
CA LEU A 316 -24.35 -10.54 0.07
C LEU A 316 -24.66 -11.63 1.12
N ASP A 317 -25.26 -11.24 2.23
CA ASP A 317 -25.69 -12.11 3.34
C ASP A 317 -24.53 -12.87 4.03
N ILE A 318 -23.29 -12.38 3.90
CA ILE A 318 -22.11 -13.01 4.50
C ILE A 318 -21.81 -12.32 5.85
N PRO A 319 -21.80 -13.06 6.97
CA PRO A 319 -21.35 -12.52 8.26
C PRO A 319 -19.88 -12.17 8.23
N VAL A 320 -19.54 -11.01 8.81
CA VAL A 320 -18.15 -10.53 8.92
C VAL A 320 -17.86 -10.01 10.31
N ARG A 321 -16.58 -9.86 10.62
CA ARG A 321 -16.09 -9.12 11.78
C ARG A 321 -14.98 -8.17 11.37
N THR A 322 -14.72 -7.17 12.22
CA THR A 322 -13.56 -6.28 12.10
C THR A 322 -12.54 -6.61 13.18
N LEU A 323 -11.27 -6.60 12.79
CA LEU A 323 -10.14 -6.97 13.62
C LEU A 323 -9.09 -5.85 13.57
N GLU A 324 -8.88 -5.13 14.66
CA GLU A 324 -7.84 -4.12 14.73
C GLU A 324 -6.46 -4.78 14.82
N CYS A 325 -5.58 -4.49 13.85
CA CYS A 325 -4.24 -5.04 13.84
C CYS A 325 -3.38 -4.44 14.94
N CYS A 326 -2.64 -5.29 15.66
CA CYS A 326 -1.70 -4.87 16.68
C CYS A 326 -0.39 -4.33 16.07
N SER A 327 0.42 -3.69 16.90
CA SER A 327 1.64 -3.00 16.48
C SER A 327 2.66 -3.88 15.76
N GLY A 328 2.79 -5.14 16.16
CA GLY A 328 3.74 -6.09 15.55
C GLY A 328 3.26 -6.67 14.23
N ASP A 329 1.95 -6.62 13.96
CA ASP A 329 1.35 -7.07 12.69
C ASP A 329 1.28 -5.94 11.64
N LEU A 330 1.50 -4.68 12.03
CA LEU A 330 1.47 -3.56 11.10
C LEU A 330 2.71 -3.53 10.19
N ALA A 331 2.50 -3.50 8.88
CA ALA A 331 3.55 -3.18 7.91
C ALA A 331 4.20 -1.81 8.19
N ASP A 332 5.43 -1.60 7.69
CA ASP A 332 6.27 -0.45 8.07
C ASP A 332 5.66 0.92 7.77
N LEU A 333 4.88 1.03 6.70
CA LEU A 333 4.29 2.30 6.30
C LEU A 333 2.96 2.60 7.00
N LYS A 334 2.32 1.61 7.60
CA LYS A 334 0.99 1.75 8.20
C LYS A 334 1.04 2.49 9.55
N VAL A 335 0.15 3.44 9.71
CA VAL A 335 -0.16 4.12 10.98
C VAL A 335 -1.16 3.28 11.78
N LYS A 336 -2.13 2.69 11.09
CA LYS A 336 -3.20 1.90 11.65
C LYS A 336 -3.78 0.97 10.57
N SER A 337 -4.24 -0.22 10.96
CA SER A 337 -4.87 -1.18 10.06
C SER A 337 -6.00 -1.92 10.75
N CYS A 338 -7.07 -2.19 9.99
CA CYS A 338 -8.20 -2.99 10.42
C CYS A 338 -8.50 -4.04 9.34
N ASP A 339 -8.48 -5.30 9.70
CA ASP A 339 -8.89 -6.37 8.82
C ASP A 339 -10.40 -6.58 8.90
N VAL A 340 -11.00 -6.86 7.74
CA VAL A 340 -12.35 -7.37 7.63
C VAL A 340 -12.26 -8.86 7.36
N GLU A 341 -12.86 -9.66 8.21
CA GLU A 341 -12.85 -11.11 8.09
C GLU A 341 -14.27 -11.65 7.87
N ALA A 342 -14.41 -12.59 6.93
CA ALA A 342 -15.66 -13.27 6.65
C ALA A 342 -15.79 -14.59 7.42
N TRP A 343 -17.02 -14.95 7.79
CA TRP A 343 -17.32 -16.21 8.44
C TRP A 343 -17.16 -17.40 7.49
N SER A 344 -16.45 -18.42 7.94
CA SER A 344 -16.40 -19.75 7.31
C SER A 344 -17.21 -20.75 8.12
N PRO A 345 -18.40 -21.14 7.69
CA PRO A 345 -19.19 -22.17 8.38
C PRO A 345 -18.48 -23.53 8.41
N ARG A 346 -17.68 -23.84 7.37
CA ARG A 346 -16.88 -25.08 7.31
C ARG A 346 -15.81 -25.13 8.37
N GLN A 347 -15.06 -24.03 8.53
CA GLN A 347 -13.96 -23.96 9.50
C GLN A 347 -14.44 -23.54 10.90
N LYS A 348 -15.67 -23.03 11.02
CA LYS A 348 -16.24 -22.41 12.24
C LYS A 348 -15.36 -21.30 12.78
N LYS A 349 -14.76 -20.52 11.88
CA LYS A 349 -13.90 -19.36 12.19
C LYS A 349 -14.04 -18.28 11.13
N TYR A 350 -13.57 -17.09 11.45
CA TYR A 350 -13.43 -16.01 10.47
C TYR A 350 -12.08 -16.09 9.76
N PHE A 351 -12.00 -15.55 8.55
CA PHE A 351 -10.78 -15.41 7.76
C PHE A 351 -10.75 -14.09 7.02
N GLU A 352 -9.58 -13.51 6.83
CA GLU A 352 -9.37 -12.21 6.21
C GLU A 352 -9.84 -12.17 4.76
N VAL A 353 -10.67 -11.17 4.45
CA VAL A 353 -11.18 -10.86 3.10
C VAL A 353 -10.85 -9.44 2.64
N GLY A 354 -10.35 -8.60 3.53
CA GLY A 354 -9.92 -7.24 3.22
C GLY A 354 -9.11 -6.66 4.37
N SER A 355 -8.19 -5.76 4.06
CA SER A 355 -7.36 -5.06 5.04
C SER A 355 -7.37 -3.57 4.74
N CYS A 356 -8.01 -2.81 5.64
CA CYS A 356 -8.08 -1.36 5.60
C CYS A 356 -6.81 -0.78 6.20
N SER A 357 -6.16 0.15 5.50
CA SER A 357 -4.90 0.74 5.94
C SER A 357 -4.94 2.26 5.91
N ASN A 358 -4.49 2.87 7.01
CA ASN A 358 -4.12 4.28 7.06
C ASN A 358 -2.59 4.37 7.04
N LEU A 359 -2.03 5.01 6.02
CA LEU A 359 -0.59 5.19 5.83
C LEU A 359 -0.11 6.56 6.34
N GLY A 360 -1.03 7.42 6.80
CA GLY A 360 -0.69 8.80 7.11
C GLY A 360 -0.02 9.49 5.92
N ASP A 361 1.06 10.20 6.17
CA ASP A 361 1.84 10.88 5.14
C ASP A 361 3.04 10.07 4.59
N ALA A 362 3.19 8.81 4.99
CA ALA A 362 4.38 8.02 4.64
C ALA A 362 4.59 7.85 3.14
N GLN A 363 3.55 7.47 2.40
CA GLN A 363 3.61 7.35 0.94
C GLN A 363 3.73 8.73 0.28
N ALA A 364 3.00 9.71 0.77
CA ALA A 364 3.02 11.07 0.25
C ALA A 364 4.41 11.72 0.35
N ARG A 365 5.15 11.47 1.44
CA ARG A 365 6.54 11.93 1.58
C ARG A 365 7.47 11.27 0.58
N ARG A 366 7.35 9.94 0.40
CA ARG A 366 8.17 9.20 -0.56
C ARG A 366 7.91 9.61 -2.01
N LEU A 367 6.64 9.79 -2.36
CA LEU A 367 6.19 10.14 -3.71
C LEU A 367 6.04 11.65 -3.95
N LYS A 368 6.33 12.49 -2.94
CA LYS A 368 6.20 13.96 -2.99
C LYS A 368 4.79 14.43 -3.35
N ILE A 369 3.78 13.79 -2.77
CA ILE A 369 2.37 14.16 -2.92
C ILE A 369 2.06 15.30 -1.95
N ARG A 370 2.14 16.53 -2.42
CA ARG A 370 1.97 17.74 -1.62
C ARG A 370 0.60 18.36 -1.85
N VAL A 371 0.16 19.10 -0.85
CA VAL A 371 -1.08 19.89 -0.89
C VAL A 371 -0.72 21.35 -0.66
N LYS A 372 -1.33 22.23 -1.44
CA LYS A 372 -1.28 23.67 -1.25
C LYS A 372 -2.55 24.11 -0.52
N GLY A 373 -2.39 24.55 0.73
CA GLY A 373 -3.46 25.10 1.54
C GLY A 373 -3.97 26.44 1.02
N LYS A 374 -5.16 26.82 1.42
CA LYS A 374 -5.78 28.13 1.10
C LYS A 374 -4.97 29.31 1.60
N ASP A 375 -4.26 29.14 2.69
CA ASP A 375 -3.36 30.12 3.31
C ASP A 375 -1.97 30.20 2.65
N GLY A 376 -1.75 29.39 1.58
CA GLY A 376 -0.46 29.28 0.89
C GLY A 376 0.53 28.31 1.54
N SER A 377 0.19 27.68 2.67
CA SER A 377 0.99 26.63 3.27
C SER A 377 1.12 25.41 2.36
N LYS A 378 2.16 24.61 2.58
CA LYS A 378 2.35 23.33 1.89
C LYS A 378 2.54 22.23 2.90
N TYR A 379 1.80 21.12 2.72
CA TYR A 379 1.88 19.93 3.56
C TYR A 379 1.76 18.67 2.71
N PHE A 380 2.03 17.50 3.31
CA PHE A 380 1.85 16.21 2.65
C PHE A 380 0.43 15.69 2.88
N ALA A 381 -0.17 15.13 1.83
CA ALA A 381 -1.46 14.46 1.95
C ALA A 381 -1.35 13.20 2.81
N HIS A 382 -2.48 12.76 3.38
CA HIS A 382 -2.62 11.40 3.90
C HIS A 382 -3.20 10.47 2.83
N THR A 383 -2.76 9.21 2.85
CA THR A 383 -3.24 8.17 1.94
C THR A 383 -3.81 7.00 2.73
N LEU A 384 -4.92 6.48 2.25
CA LEU A 384 -5.62 5.34 2.81
C LEU A 384 -6.07 4.41 1.69
N ASN A 385 -6.18 3.12 2.01
CA ASN A 385 -6.71 2.13 1.08
C ASN A 385 -7.48 1.04 1.82
N ASN A 386 -8.33 0.34 1.08
CA ASN A 386 -8.95 -0.89 1.53
C ASN A 386 -9.40 -1.72 0.33
N THR A 387 -9.40 -3.01 0.48
CA THR A 387 -10.03 -3.94 -0.45
C THR A 387 -11.54 -3.81 -0.38
N VAL A 388 -12.19 -3.52 -1.51
CA VAL A 388 -13.64 -3.65 -1.63
C VAL A 388 -14.00 -5.12 -1.65
N VAL A 389 -13.40 -5.86 -2.58
CA VAL A 389 -13.52 -7.31 -2.71
C VAL A 389 -12.34 -7.90 -3.49
N ALA A 390 -11.88 -9.06 -3.06
CA ALA A 390 -10.97 -9.93 -3.79
C ALA A 390 -11.68 -11.28 -4.03
N PRO A 391 -12.16 -11.55 -5.25
CA PRO A 391 -13.02 -12.70 -5.54
C PRO A 391 -12.54 -14.05 -5.04
N PRO A 392 -11.24 -14.41 -5.06
CA PRO A 392 -10.85 -15.74 -4.60
C PRO A 392 -11.28 -16.03 -3.16
N ARG A 393 -10.98 -15.15 -2.21
CA ARG A 393 -11.45 -15.30 -0.82
C ARG A 393 -12.94 -15.05 -0.69
N MET A 394 -13.47 -14.10 -1.46
CA MET A 394 -14.91 -13.87 -1.54
C MET A 394 -15.66 -15.10 -2.05
N LEU A 395 -15.16 -15.81 -3.07
CA LEU A 395 -15.79 -17.04 -3.55
C LEU A 395 -15.85 -18.13 -2.49
N ILE A 396 -14.82 -18.26 -1.66
CA ILE A 396 -14.82 -19.19 -0.52
C ILE A 396 -15.98 -18.83 0.42
N ALA A 397 -16.02 -17.56 0.87
CA ALA A 397 -17.08 -17.09 1.76
C ALA A 397 -18.48 -17.23 1.14
N PHE A 398 -18.62 -16.84 -0.13
CA PHE A 398 -19.88 -16.95 -0.89
C PHE A 398 -20.37 -18.40 -0.97
N LEU A 399 -19.50 -19.33 -1.40
CA LEU A 399 -19.88 -20.72 -1.57
C LEU A 399 -20.23 -21.38 -0.22
N GLU A 400 -19.42 -21.18 0.79
CA GLU A 400 -19.64 -21.80 2.10
C GLU A 400 -20.90 -21.28 2.81
N ASN A 401 -21.21 -19.96 2.71
CA ASN A 401 -22.36 -19.36 3.37
C ASN A 401 -23.69 -19.53 2.61
N ASN A 402 -23.65 -19.87 1.31
CA ASN A 402 -24.84 -19.98 0.45
C ASN A 402 -25.11 -21.39 -0.05
N LEU A 403 -24.31 -22.40 0.37
CA LEU A 403 -24.48 -23.80 -0.01
C LEU A 403 -25.74 -24.38 0.62
N ASN A 404 -26.50 -25.14 -0.16
CA ASN A 404 -27.64 -25.93 0.28
C ASN A 404 -27.25 -27.41 0.42
N ALA A 405 -28.02 -28.18 1.18
CA ALA A 405 -27.79 -29.61 1.38
C ALA A 405 -27.84 -30.42 0.07
N ASP A 406 -28.58 -29.96 -0.96
CA ASP A 406 -28.66 -30.56 -2.28
C ASP A 406 -27.46 -30.19 -3.20
N GLY A 407 -26.50 -29.43 -2.70
CA GLY A 407 -25.32 -28.97 -3.45
C GLY A 407 -25.54 -27.71 -4.29
N SER A 408 -26.76 -27.20 -4.37
CA SER A 408 -27.02 -25.91 -5.01
C SER A 408 -26.49 -24.76 -4.15
N VAL A 409 -26.22 -23.61 -4.79
CA VAL A 409 -25.75 -22.42 -4.11
C VAL A 409 -26.73 -21.27 -4.34
N ASN A 410 -27.25 -20.69 -3.26
CA ASN A 410 -28.13 -19.52 -3.34
C ASN A 410 -27.38 -18.31 -3.86
N VAL A 411 -28.05 -17.48 -4.66
CA VAL A 411 -27.50 -16.20 -5.12
C VAL A 411 -28.18 -15.08 -4.35
N PRO A 412 -27.45 -14.30 -3.55
CA PRO A 412 -27.96 -13.13 -2.86
C PRO A 412 -28.65 -12.16 -3.82
N VAL A 413 -29.72 -11.50 -3.36
CA VAL A 413 -30.54 -10.63 -4.21
C VAL A 413 -29.71 -9.57 -4.93
N ALA A 414 -28.76 -8.95 -4.23
CA ALA A 414 -27.90 -7.91 -4.77
C ALA A 414 -27.03 -8.39 -5.95
N LEU A 415 -26.68 -9.67 -5.99
CA LEU A 415 -25.81 -10.24 -7.04
C LEU A 415 -26.59 -10.78 -8.25
N ARG A 416 -27.89 -11.06 -8.12
CA ARG A 416 -28.71 -11.65 -9.19
C ARG A 416 -28.68 -10.90 -10.52
N PRO A 417 -28.72 -9.56 -10.58
CA PRO A 417 -28.62 -8.82 -11.84
C PRO A 417 -27.33 -9.12 -12.62
N TYR A 418 -26.25 -9.41 -11.92
CA TYR A 418 -24.93 -9.64 -12.51
C TYR A 418 -24.72 -11.09 -12.96
N VAL A 419 -25.61 -12.01 -12.55
CA VAL A 419 -25.58 -13.43 -12.97
C VAL A 419 -26.80 -13.82 -13.84
N GLY A 420 -27.41 -12.82 -14.48
CA GLY A 420 -28.55 -13.03 -15.39
C GLY A 420 -29.85 -13.41 -14.70
N GLY A 421 -30.07 -12.90 -13.50
CA GLY A 421 -31.27 -13.11 -12.71
C GLY A 421 -31.36 -14.47 -12.01
N LYS A 422 -30.31 -15.30 -12.07
CA LYS A 422 -30.32 -16.60 -11.38
C LYS A 422 -30.50 -16.43 -9.89
N GLU A 423 -31.40 -17.17 -9.29
CA GLU A 423 -31.62 -17.21 -7.84
C GLU A 423 -30.79 -18.28 -7.16
N LYS A 424 -30.45 -19.33 -7.92
CA LYS A 424 -29.59 -20.44 -7.50
C LYS A 424 -28.64 -20.86 -8.60
N LEU A 425 -27.47 -21.31 -8.23
CA LEU A 425 -26.56 -22.06 -9.07
C LEU A 425 -26.81 -23.54 -8.83
N ILE A 426 -26.93 -24.31 -9.90
CA ILE A 426 -27.21 -25.74 -9.84
C ILE A 426 -25.94 -26.51 -10.26
N PRO A 427 -25.44 -27.45 -9.42
CA PRO A 427 -24.28 -28.25 -9.78
C PRO A 427 -24.59 -29.11 -11.01
N VAL A 428 -23.57 -29.43 -11.80
CA VAL A 428 -23.68 -30.26 -13.01
C VAL A 428 -23.28 -31.72 -12.76
N LYS A 429 -22.75 -32.01 -11.58
CA LYS A 429 -22.34 -33.35 -11.11
C LYS A 429 -22.95 -33.70 -9.77
#